data_156cea8dbe7733041d5c2fc9ba8cbc0b
#
_entry.id   156cea8dbe7733041d5c2fc9ba8cbc0b
#
_cell.length_a   1.000
_cell.length_b   1.000
_cell.length_c   1.000
_cell.angle_alpha   90.00
_cell.angle_beta   90.00
_cell.angle_gamma   90.00
#
_symmetry.space_group_name_H-M   'P 1'
#
loop_
_entity.id
_entity.type
_entity.pdbx_description
1 polymer ?
#
loop_
_entity_poly.entity_id
_entity_poly.type
_entity_poly.pdbx_seq_one_letter_code
_entity_poly.pdbx_strand_id
1 'polypeptide(L)'
;EYFKPSDSSWHPVDTPRTEYEVDNEGKLVFHFAGTDTLNGNTLYKLTEIKAPEGYSVASTPYYFIYHNGNTETEAYNTAVGTAPSDVPEMSKVLFCTSEKTNELFVPNTANSLTIIKHWKNQNGDTLKAEDVKLSTVDVELYCYEKGKPQDTAKWYKTVRLTKDAGWTTTVAIDKEHLEGYIFYIKETNVNATLFTVVYDQPNGVEVGSTLS
;
A
#
# COMPACT_ATOMS: atom_id res chain seq x y z
N GLU A 1 -4.96 7.89 18.90
CA GLU A 1 -4.39 8.60 20.06
C GLU A 1 -4.73 10.09 19.97
N TYR A 2 -4.76 10.77 21.11
CA TYR A 2 -4.85 12.23 21.20
C TYR A 2 -3.68 12.80 22.00
N PHE A 3 -3.26 14.02 21.64
CA PHE A 3 -2.21 14.72 22.36
C PHE A 3 -2.80 15.49 23.57
N LYS A 4 -2.18 15.35 24.74
CA LYS A 4 -2.58 16.04 25.96
C LYS A 4 -1.53 17.09 26.35
N PRO A 5 -1.83 18.40 26.15
CA PRO A 5 -0.85 19.47 26.36
C PRO A 5 -0.32 19.56 27.80
N SER A 6 -1.13 19.15 28.79
CA SER A 6 -0.77 19.31 30.22
C SER A 6 0.39 18.42 30.67
N ASP A 7 0.63 17.29 29.99
CA ASP A 7 1.73 16.38 30.26
C ASP A 7 2.64 16.14 29.06
N SER A 8 2.35 16.83 27.95
CA SER A 8 3.12 16.76 26.69
C SER A 8 3.27 15.34 26.17
N SER A 9 2.21 14.52 26.22
CA SER A 9 2.25 13.12 25.80
C SER A 9 1.02 12.70 24.98
N TRP A 10 1.18 11.57 24.25
CA TRP A 10 0.11 10.94 23.49
C TRP A 10 -0.64 9.94 24.36
N HIS A 11 -1.96 10.01 24.36
CA HIS A 11 -2.85 9.14 25.08
C HIS A 11 -3.76 8.36 24.13
N PRO A 12 -4.15 7.12 24.50
CA PRO A 12 -5.19 6.40 23.76
C PRO A 12 -6.52 7.16 23.85
N VAL A 13 -7.33 7.03 22.80
CA VAL A 13 -8.70 7.54 22.79
C VAL A 13 -9.59 6.45 23.39
N ASP A 14 -10.04 6.63 24.63
CA ASP A 14 -10.87 5.63 25.30
C ASP A 14 -12.37 5.81 25.01
N THR A 15 -12.76 7.02 24.63
CA THR A 15 -14.13 7.37 24.28
C THR A 15 -14.10 8.18 22.99
N PRO A 16 -14.81 7.78 21.94
CA PRO A 16 -15.76 6.64 21.93
C PRO A 16 -15.11 5.26 21.90
N ARG A 17 -13.93 5.09 21.33
CA ARG A 17 -13.17 3.83 21.31
C ARG A 17 -11.74 4.03 20.79
N THR A 18 -10.88 3.11 21.12
CA THR A 18 -9.44 3.14 20.77
C THR A 18 -9.19 2.75 19.31
N GLU A 19 -10.02 1.85 18.76
CA GLU A 19 -9.86 1.29 17.42
C GLU A 19 -11.13 1.49 16.60
N TYR A 20 -10.95 1.76 15.32
CA TYR A 20 -12.00 1.97 14.35
C TYR A 20 -11.76 1.09 13.12
N GLU A 21 -12.85 0.58 12.56
CA GLU A 21 -12.81 -0.17 11.30
C GLU A 21 -13.39 0.67 10.18
N VAL A 22 -12.78 0.59 9.00
CA VAL A 22 -13.36 1.12 7.78
C VAL A 22 -14.54 0.25 7.34
N ASP A 23 -15.50 0.84 6.67
CA ASP A 23 -16.61 0.12 6.06
C ASP A 23 -16.16 -0.69 4.82
N ASN A 24 -17.11 -1.35 4.16
CA ASN A 24 -16.84 -2.15 2.96
C ASN A 24 -16.37 -1.33 1.76
N GLU A 25 -16.51 0.00 1.82
CA GLU A 25 -16.03 0.95 0.81
C GLU A 25 -14.64 1.51 1.17
N GLY A 26 -14.08 1.09 2.30
CA GLY A 26 -12.81 1.58 2.83
C GLY A 26 -12.92 2.96 3.48
N LYS A 27 -14.12 3.35 3.92
CA LYS A 27 -14.40 4.67 4.49
C LYS A 27 -14.59 4.59 6.00
N LEU A 28 -14.02 5.56 6.70
CA LEU A 28 -14.23 5.80 8.13
C LEU A 28 -14.68 7.24 8.33
N VAL A 29 -15.75 7.43 9.10
CA VAL A 29 -16.28 8.74 9.43
C VAL A 29 -16.13 9.02 10.92
N PHE A 30 -15.43 10.10 11.26
CA PHE A 30 -15.38 10.62 12.62
C PHE A 30 -16.44 11.69 12.84
N HIS A 31 -17.08 11.64 14.00
CA HIS A 31 -18.09 12.61 14.43
C HIS A 31 -17.56 13.47 15.58
N PHE A 32 -17.84 14.76 15.54
CA PHE A 32 -17.39 15.74 16.55
C PHE A 32 -18.55 16.42 17.30
N ALA A 33 -19.76 15.92 17.15
CA ALA A 33 -20.96 16.39 17.86
C ALA A 33 -21.91 15.24 18.16
N GLY A 34 -22.41 15.16 19.40
CA GLY A 34 -23.34 14.10 19.87
C GLY A 34 -22.70 13.15 20.89
N THR A 35 -23.28 11.97 21.06
CA THR A 35 -22.70 10.87 21.81
C THR A 35 -21.68 10.12 20.94
N ASP A 36 -20.65 9.56 21.50
CA ASP A 36 -19.58 8.89 20.75
C ASP A 36 -18.74 9.84 19.86
N THR A 37 -18.31 10.97 20.40
CA THR A 37 -17.64 12.00 19.61
C THR A 37 -16.21 12.26 20.08
N LEU A 38 -15.37 12.68 19.13
CA LEU A 38 -14.06 13.23 19.43
C LEU A 38 -14.19 14.69 19.92
N ASN A 39 -13.27 15.12 20.75
CA ASN A 39 -13.26 16.48 21.29
C ASN A 39 -12.73 17.49 20.25
N GLY A 40 -13.35 18.68 20.22
CA GLY A 40 -12.83 19.80 19.42
C GLY A 40 -11.53 20.37 20.00
N ASN A 41 -10.76 21.06 19.17
CA ASN A 41 -9.47 21.69 19.50
C ASN A 41 -8.48 20.70 20.17
N THR A 42 -8.51 19.47 19.76
CA THR A 42 -7.62 18.40 20.22
C THR A 42 -6.86 17.85 19.03
N LEU A 43 -5.56 17.65 19.15
CA LEU A 43 -4.73 17.04 18.14
C LEU A 43 -4.86 15.52 18.24
N TYR A 44 -5.33 14.91 17.17
CA TYR A 44 -5.45 13.45 17.03
C TYR A 44 -4.37 12.89 16.12
N LYS A 45 -3.89 11.70 16.48
CA LYS A 45 -3.01 10.88 15.66
C LYS A 45 -3.74 9.62 15.25
N LEU A 46 -3.93 9.45 13.95
CA LEU A 46 -4.49 8.25 13.32
C LEU A 46 -3.36 7.38 12.79
N THR A 47 -3.31 6.13 13.22
CA THR A 47 -2.35 5.14 12.75
C THR A 47 -3.11 3.94 12.22
N GLU A 48 -2.77 3.50 11.02
CA GLU A 48 -3.30 2.25 10.52
C GLU A 48 -2.61 1.08 11.25
N ILE A 49 -3.39 0.18 11.83
CA ILE A 49 -2.88 -0.98 12.54
C ILE A 49 -3.05 -2.29 11.77
N LYS A 50 -3.92 -2.27 10.76
CA LYS A 50 -4.17 -3.41 9.89
C LYS A 50 -4.57 -2.92 8.51
N ALA A 51 -3.82 -3.30 7.51
CA ALA A 51 -4.16 -3.06 6.11
C ALA A 51 -5.08 -4.16 5.55
N PRO A 52 -5.79 -3.92 4.44
CA PRO A 52 -6.46 -4.96 3.68
C PRO A 52 -5.50 -6.06 3.25
N GLU A 53 -6.03 -7.25 2.98
CA GLU A 53 -5.22 -8.36 2.45
C GLU A 53 -4.52 -7.95 1.16
N GLY A 54 -3.24 -8.26 1.05
CA GLY A 54 -2.40 -7.88 -0.10
C GLY A 54 -1.80 -6.47 -0.05
N TYR A 55 -1.95 -5.76 1.09
CA TYR A 55 -1.37 -4.43 1.27
C TYR A 55 -0.55 -4.33 2.55
N SER A 56 0.46 -3.46 2.53
CA SER A 56 1.21 -3.09 3.73
C SER A 56 0.51 -1.98 4.49
N VAL A 57 0.59 -2.03 5.80
CA VAL A 57 0.14 -0.97 6.71
C VAL A 57 0.88 0.33 6.39
N ALA A 58 0.17 1.45 6.35
CA ALA A 58 0.78 2.76 6.20
C ALA A 58 1.72 3.04 7.38
N SER A 59 3.01 3.27 7.09
CA SER A 59 4.04 3.46 8.11
C SER A 59 4.02 4.83 8.76
N THR A 60 3.39 5.81 8.13
CA THR A 60 3.34 7.20 8.59
C THR A 60 2.00 7.50 9.23
N PRO A 61 1.95 8.00 10.46
CA PRO A 61 0.71 8.41 11.08
C PRO A 61 0.16 9.69 10.42
N TYR A 62 -1.14 9.87 10.52
CA TYR A 62 -1.88 11.05 10.07
C TYR A 62 -2.34 11.84 11.27
N TYR A 63 -2.38 13.17 11.13
CA TYR A 63 -2.73 14.09 12.21
C TYR A 63 -3.89 14.97 11.79
N PHE A 64 -4.85 15.18 12.69
CA PHE A 64 -5.96 16.07 12.42
C PHE A 64 -6.47 16.78 13.69
N ILE A 65 -7.07 17.94 13.49
CA ILE A 65 -7.77 18.74 14.51
C ILE A 65 -9.14 19.11 13.97
N TYR A 66 -10.18 18.85 14.74
CA TYR A 66 -11.48 19.46 14.49
C TYR A 66 -11.59 20.75 15.29
N HIS A 67 -11.99 21.84 14.64
CA HIS A 67 -12.20 23.13 15.30
C HIS A 67 -13.47 23.81 14.80
N ASN A 68 -14.04 24.69 15.64
CA ASN A 68 -15.24 25.44 15.31
C ASN A 68 -15.07 26.87 15.82
N GLY A 69 -15.16 27.86 14.94
CA GLY A 69 -15.08 29.28 15.28
C GLY A 69 -13.69 29.86 15.51
N ASN A 70 -12.64 29.05 15.57
CA ASN A 70 -11.24 29.49 15.70
C ASN A 70 -10.52 29.44 14.35
N THR A 71 -9.43 30.17 14.22
CA THR A 71 -8.50 29.99 13.11
C THR A 71 -7.73 28.67 13.28
N GLU A 72 -7.19 28.12 12.20
CA GLU A 72 -6.36 26.90 12.25
C GLU A 72 -5.16 27.08 13.20
N THR A 73 -4.56 28.27 13.21
CA THR A 73 -3.44 28.61 14.11
C THR A 73 -3.84 28.60 15.58
N GLU A 74 -5.00 29.17 15.91
CA GLU A 74 -5.50 29.16 17.30
C GLU A 74 -5.87 27.74 17.73
N ALA A 75 -6.52 26.97 16.86
CA ALA A 75 -6.85 25.58 17.13
C ALA A 75 -5.60 24.72 17.36
N TYR A 76 -4.57 24.90 16.53
CA TYR A 76 -3.30 24.20 16.69
C TYR A 76 -2.62 24.56 18.01
N ASN A 77 -2.45 25.85 18.30
CA ASN A 77 -1.81 26.32 19.53
C ASN A 77 -2.56 25.85 20.79
N THR A 78 -3.90 25.79 20.72
CA THR A 78 -4.71 25.25 21.82
C THR A 78 -4.48 23.75 21.99
N ALA A 79 -4.42 23.01 20.89
CA ALA A 79 -4.27 21.56 20.90
C ALA A 79 -2.89 21.08 21.33
N VAL A 80 -1.83 21.85 21.07
CA VAL A 80 -0.43 21.46 21.37
C VAL A 80 0.15 22.15 22.61
N GLY A 81 -0.42 23.28 23.04
CA GLY A 81 0.10 24.07 24.16
C GLY A 81 1.46 24.71 23.85
N THR A 82 2.34 24.79 24.87
CA THR A 82 3.70 25.32 24.72
C THR A 82 4.63 24.27 24.16
N ALA A 83 4.66 24.17 22.84
CA ALA A 83 5.59 23.45 21.93
C ALA A 83 6.35 22.24 22.50
N PRO A 84 5.77 21.06 22.54
CA PRO A 84 6.50 19.84 22.82
C PRO A 84 7.22 19.32 21.56
N SER A 85 8.31 18.60 21.79
CA SER A 85 9.16 18.05 20.72
C SER A 85 8.51 16.98 19.85
N ASP A 86 7.39 16.38 20.29
CA ASP A 86 6.80 15.16 19.69
C ASP A 86 5.51 15.42 18.89
N VAL A 87 5.15 16.69 18.66
CA VAL A 87 3.99 17.01 17.82
C VAL A 87 4.42 17.33 16.39
N PRO A 88 3.59 17.02 15.40
CA PRO A 88 3.88 17.36 14.01
C PRO A 88 3.84 18.89 13.83
N GLU A 89 4.59 19.39 12.86
CA GLU A 89 4.43 20.77 12.40
C GLU A 89 2.98 21.00 11.94
N MET A 90 2.47 22.23 12.15
CA MET A 90 1.11 22.61 11.75
C MET A 90 0.79 22.27 10.29
N SER A 91 1.78 22.39 9.39
CA SER A 91 1.66 22.08 7.95
C SER A 91 1.34 20.58 7.66
N LYS A 92 1.55 19.71 8.65
CA LYS A 92 1.28 18.27 8.55
C LYS A 92 -0.05 17.87 9.22
N VAL A 93 -0.81 18.84 9.71
CA VAL A 93 -2.08 18.60 10.39
C VAL A 93 -3.24 18.96 9.48
N LEU A 94 -4.21 18.06 9.36
CA LEU A 94 -5.46 18.30 8.65
C LEU A 94 -6.44 19.05 9.58
N PHE A 95 -6.92 20.21 9.14
CA PHE A 95 -7.92 20.97 9.90
C PHE A 95 -9.32 20.70 9.37
N CYS A 96 -10.22 20.32 10.26
CA CYS A 96 -11.61 19.98 9.97
C CYS A 96 -12.54 20.95 10.69
N THR A 97 -13.64 21.30 10.02
CA THR A 97 -14.72 22.15 10.60
C THR A 97 -16.09 21.53 10.35
N SER A 98 -17.13 22.03 11.02
CA SER A 98 -18.51 21.60 10.79
C SER A 98 -19.02 21.91 9.37
N GLU A 99 -18.44 22.90 8.72
CA GLU A 99 -18.86 23.37 7.39
C GLU A 99 -18.05 22.71 6.25
N LYS A 100 -16.91 22.11 6.57
CA LYS A 100 -16.01 21.52 5.61
C LYS A 100 -15.80 20.03 5.90
N THR A 101 -16.36 19.20 5.05
CA THR A 101 -16.03 17.77 5.02
C THR A 101 -14.61 17.63 4.47
N ASN A 102 -13.71 17.11 5.27
CA ASN A 102 -12.36 16.80 4.85
C ASN A 102 -12.21 15.30 4.68
N GLU A 103 -11.61 14.91 3.57
CA GLU A 103 -11.26 13.52 3.28
C GLU A 103 -9.75 13.35 3.42
N LEU A 104 -9.34 12.34 4.17
CA LEU A 104 -7.97 11.92 4.31
C LEU A 104 -7.80 10.58 3.60
N PHE A 105 -6.94 10.55 2.60
CA PHE A 105 -6.59 9.30 1.92
C PHE A 105 -5.37 8.67 2.60
N VAL A 106 -5.55 7.46 3.09
CA VAL A 106 -4.47 6.63 3.65
C VAL A 106 -4.02 5.66 2.55
N PRO A 107 -2.91 5.94 1.85
CA PRO A 107 -2.44 5.08 0.78
C PRO A 107 -1.80 3.83 1.37
N ASN A 108 -2.27 2.68 0.95
CA ASN A 108 -1.64 1.39 1.23
C ASN A 108 -0.76 0.96 0.05
N THR A 109 0.45 0.56 0.34
CA THR A 109 1.33 -0.02 -0.67
C THR A 109 0.92 -1.46 -0.93
N ALA A 110 0.61 -1.79 -2.18
CA ALA A 110 0.30 -3.16 -2.54
C ALA A 110 1.51 -4.08 -2.34
N ASN A 111 1.30 -5.14 -1.60
CA ASN A 111 2.26 -6.23 -1.43
C ASN A 111 2.16 -7.18 -2.61
N SER A 112 2.56 -6.72 -3.78
CA SER A 112 2.36 -7.47 -5.01
C SER A 112 3.50 -7.30 -5.98
N LEU A 113 3.57 -8.25 -6.91
CA LEU A 113 4.40 -8.18 -8.11
C LEU A 113 3.49 -8.15 -9.32
N THR A 114 3.80 -7.29 -10.28
CA THR A 114 3.16 -7.31 -11.59
C THR A 114 4.01 -8.14 -12.54
N ILE A 115 3.40 -9.10 -13.22
CA ILE A 115 4.04 -9.94 -14.23
C ILE A 115 3.45 -9.58 -15.58
N ILE A 116 4.31 -9.28 -16.55
CA ILE A 116 3.91 -8.89 -17.91
C ILE A 116 4.63 -9.77 -18.92
N LYS A 117 3.92 -10.28 -19.91
CA LYS A 117 4.47 -10.98 -21.05
C LYS A 117 4.42 -10.07 -22.28
N HIS A 118 5.58 -9.81 -22.85
CA HIS A 118 5.71 -9.13 -24.14
C HIS A 118 5.97 -10.15 -25.26
N TRP A 119 5.23 -10.01 -26.34
CA TRP A 119 5.40 -10.83 -27.53
C TRP A 119 6.14 -10.03 -28.61
N LYS A 120 7.19 -10.62 -29.18
CA LYS A 120 7.99 -9.99 -30.24
C LYS A 120 8.14 -10.96 -31.40
N ASN A 121 8.22 -10.41 -32.62
CA ASN A 121 8.58 -11.18 -33.82
C ASN A 121 10.12 -11.39 -33.88
N GLN A 122 10.58 -12.06 -34.93
CA GLN A 122 12.01 -12.33 -35.13
C GLN A 122 12.86 -11.08 -35.32
N ASN A 123 12.25 -9.96 -35.73
CA ASN A 123 12.91 -8.68 -35.90
C ASN A 123 12.95 -7.86 -34.60
N GLY A 124 12.32 -8.34 -33.51
CA GLY A 124 12.21 -7.65 -32.24
C GLY A 124 11.03 -6.69 -32.12
N ASP A 125 10.15 -6.62 -33.15
CA ASP A 125 8.97 -5.75 -33.09
C ASP A 125 7.89 -6.37 -32.20
N THR A 126 7.20 -5.55 -31.42
CA THR A 126 6.11 -6.00 -30.57
C THR A 126 4.93 -6.48 -31.39
N LEU A 127 4.46 -7.68 -31.11
CA LEU A 127 3.25 -8.24 -31.70
C LEU A 127 2.02 -7.68 -31.00
N LYS A 128 0.95 -7.45 -31.75
CA LYS A 128 -0.36 -7.15 -31.20
C LYS A 128 -0.97 -8.42 -30.57
N ALA A 129 -1.82 -8.25 -29.57
CA ALA A 129 -2.46 -9.38 -28.89
C ALA A 129 -3.23 -10.29 -29.88
N GLU A 130 -3.87 -9.71 -30.90
CA GLU A 130 -4.62 -10.42 -31.92
C GLU A 130 -3.75 -11.37 -32.77
N ASP A 131 -2.48 -11.02 -32.99
CA ASP A 131 -1.52 -11.78 -33.79
C ASP A 131 -0.95 -12.99 -33.03
N VAL A 132 -1.08 -13.00 -31.70
CA VAL A 132 -0.65 -14.09 -30.83
C VAL A 132 -1.71 -15.19 -30.83
N LYS A 133 -1.35 -16.37 -31.31
CA LYS A 133 -2.28 -17.53 -31.41
C LYS A 133 -2.54 -18.24 -30.07
N LEU A 134 -1.66 -18.04 -29.09
CA LEU A 134 -1.85 -18.59 -27.76
C LEU A 134 -2.92 -17.80 -26.99
N SER A 135 -3.67 -18.46 -26.15
CA SER A 135 -4.64 -17.84 -25.24
C SER A 135 -4.11 -17.71 -23.82
N THR A 136 -3.18 -18.56 -23.43
CA THR A 136 -2.61 -18.61 -22.07
C THR A 136 -1.15 -18.97 -22.08
N VAL A 137 -0.42 -18.49 -21.05
CA VAL A 137 0.95 -18.91 -20.71
C VAL A 137 1.03 -19.07 -19.20
N ASP A 138 1.62 -20.17 -18.75
CA ASP A 138 1.90 -20.39 -17.34
C ASP A 138 3.36 -20.01 -17.04
N VAL A 139 3.55 -19.24 -15.96
CA VAL A 139 4.85 -18.88 -15.44
C VAL A 139 4.98 -19.35 -14.00
N GLU A 140 6.12 -19.86 -13.63
CA GLU A 140 6.46 -20.17 -12.25
C GLU A 140 7.19 -19.00 -11.62
N LEU A 141 6.69 -18.54 -10.49
CA LEU A 141 7.31 -17.53 -9.64
C LEU A 141 8.17 -18.24 -8.59
N TYR A 142 9.40 -17.81 -8.48
CA TYR A 142 10.38 -18.29 -7.49
C TYR A 142 10.82 -17.14 -6.61
N CYS A 143 11.22 -17.42 -5.37
CA CYS A 143 11.82 -16.45 -4.47
C CYS A 143 13.07 -16.99 -3.78
N TYR A 144 13.99 -16.10 -3.43
CA TYR A 144 15.18 -16.40 -2.62
C TYR A 144 15.50 -15.20 -1.73
N GLU A 145 16.20 -15.46 -0.62
CA GLU A 145 16.61 -14.41 0.31
C GLU A 145 17.63 -13.45 -0.34
N LYS A 146 17.42 -12.16 -0.18
CA LYS A 146 18.32 -11.10 -0.64
C LYS A 146 19.74 -11.33 -0.06
N GLY A 147 20.74 -11.32 -0.94
CA GLY A 147 22.12 -11.61 -0.56
C GLY A 147 22.49 -13.10 -0.58
N LYS A 148 21.54 -14.00 -0.83
CA LYS A 148 21.84 -15.41 -1.11
C LYS A 148 21.95 -15.65 -2.62
N PRO A 149 22.62 -16.71 -3.05
CA PRO A 149 22.67 -17.09 -4.46
C PRO A 149 21.30 -17.48 -5.00
N GLN A 150 21.03 -17.15 -6.27
CA GLN A 150 19.75 -17.44 -6.94
C GLN A 150 19.44 -18.96 -7.05
N ASP A 151 20.46 -19.81 -7.03
CA ASP A 151 20.29 -21.27 -7.04
C ASP A 151 19.67 -21.82 -5.74
N THR A 152 19.59 -21.00 -4.69
CA THR A 152 18.87 -21.32 -3.43
C THR A 152 17.38 -21.04 -3.51
N ALA A 153 16.90 -20.52 -4.63
CA ALA A 153 15.51 -20.11 -4.80
C ALA A 153 14.54 -21.30 -4.67
N LYS A 154 13.40 -21.00 -4.05
CA LYS A 154 12.29 -21.93 -3.90
C LYS A 154 11.15 -21.51 -4.79
N TRP A 155 10.42 -22.50 -5.30
CA TRP A 155 9.15 -22.27 -5.97
C TRP A 155 8.18 -21.58 -5.00
N TYR A 156 7.55 -20.50 -5.48
CA TYR A 156 6.58 -19.75 -4.70
C TYR A 156 5.15 -20.04 -5.18
N LYS A 157 4.90 -19.84 -6.49
CA LYS A 157 3.56 -20.00 -7.07
C LYS A 157 3.62 -20.16 -8.59
N THR A 158 2.65 -20.88 -9.15
CA THR A 158 2.38 -20.86 -10.59
C THR A 158 1.31 -19.81 -10.90
N VAL A 159 1.55 -19.02 -11.93
CA VAL A 159 0.70 -17.89 -12.34
C VAL A 159 0.34 -18.05 -13.80
N ARG A 160 -0.94 -17.87 -14.14
CA ARG A 160 -1.41 -17.91 -15.51
C ARG A 160 -1.60 -16.52 -16.08
N LEU A 161 -0.93 -16.23 -17.18
CA LEU A 161 -1.14 -15.05 -18.00
C LEU A 161 -2.11 -15.39 -19.11
N THR A 162 -3.07 -14.51 -19.39
CA THR A 162 -4.09 -14.73 -20.42
C THR A 162 -4.08 -13.60 -21.44
N LYS A 163 -4.45 -13.94 -22.67
CA LYS A 163 -4.62 -12.98 -23.76
C LYS A 163 -5.68 -11.93 -23.41
N ASP A 164 -6.80 -12.36 -22.81
CA ASP A 164 -7.92 -11.48 -22.46
C ASP A 164 -7.56 -10.46 -21.38
N ALA A 165 -6.60 -10.80 -20.48
CA ALA A 165 -6.04 -9.88 -19.51
C ALA A 165 -4.84 -9.07 -20.05
N GLY A 166 -4.63 -9.04 -21.36
CA GLY A 166 -3.53 -8.31 -21.99
C GLY A 166 -2.14 -8.84 -21.61
N TRP A 167 -2.03 -10.13 -21.29
CA TRP A 167 -0.78 -10.78 -20.90
C TRP A 167 -0.12 -10.20 -19.66
N THR A 168 -0.94 -9.65 -18.74
CA THR A 168 -0.50 -9.09 -17.48
C THR A 168 -1.29 -9.68 -16.32
N THR A 169 -0.68 -9.74 -15.15
CA THR A 169 -1.34 -10.12 -13.90
C THR A 169 -0.60 -9.56 -12.71
N THR A 170 -1.30 -9.43 -11.60
CA THR A 170 -0.73 -9.01 -10.31
C THR A 170 -0.81 -10.18 -9.34
N VAL A 171 0.29 -10.46 -8.67
CA VAL A 171 0.42 -11.54 -7.69
C VAL A 171 0.60 -10.93 -6.31
N ALA A 172 -0.34 -11.16 -5.42
CA ALA A 172 -0.19 -10.81 -4.01
C ALA A 172 0.91 -11.67 -3.37
N ILE A 173 1.77 -11.03 -2.59
CA ILE A 173 2.86 -11.67 -1.85
C ILE A 173 2.47 -11.72 -0.39
N ASP A 174 2.68 -12.87 0.25
CA ASP A 174 2.40 -13.05 1.66
C ASP A 174 3.35 -12.27 2.56
N LYS A 175 2.93 -12.06 3.81
CA LYS A 175 3.64 -11.22 4.78
C LYS A 175 5.07 -11.71 5.06
N GLU A 176 5.30 -13.03 4.97
CA GLU A 176 6.59 -13.64 5.31
C GLU A 176 7.66 -13.36 4.24
N HIS A 177 7.25 -13.02 3.03
CA HIS A 177 8.12 -12.79 1.88
C HIS A 177 8.15 -11.32 1.42
N LEU A 178 7.59 -10.38 2.21
CA LEU A 178 7.54 -8.96 1.83
C LEU A 178 8.90 -8.28 1.84
N GLU A 179 9.71 -8.60 2.83
CA GLU A 179 11.01 -7.97 3.01
C GLU A 179 12.14 -9.01 2.94
N GLY A 180 13.25 -8.61 2.35
CA GLY A 180 14.42 -9.46 2.29
C GLY A 180 14.38 -10.59 1.26
N TYR A 181 13.41 -10.60 0.34
CA TYR A 181 13.29 -11.58 -0.73
C TYR A 181 13.39 -10.95 -2.12
N ILE A 182 13.97 -11.71 -3.02
CA ILE A 182 14.05 -11.41 -4.46
C ILE A 182 13.19 -12.44 -5.19
N PHE A 183 12.36 -11.96 -6.11
CA PHE A 183 11.46 -12.77 -6.93
C PHE A 183 11.90 -12.76 -8.38
N TYR A 184 11.81 -13.92 -9.03
CA TYR A 184 12.01 -14.03 -10.46
C TYR A 184 11.06 -15.07 -11.06
N ILE A 185 10.85 -15.02 -12.36
CA ILE A 185 9.93 -15.89 -13.08
C ILE A 185 10.66 -16.85 -14.02
N LYS A 186 10.04 -18.00 -14.25
CA LYS A 186 10.38 -18.92 -15.34
C LYS A 186 9.11 -19.27 -16.09
N GLU A 187 9.12 -19.11 -17.39
CA GLU A 187 8.01 -19.56 -18.24
C GLU A 187 8.06 -21.08 -18.39
N THR A 188 6.92 -21.73 -18.18
CA THR A 188 6.78 -23.17 -18.33
C THR A 188 6.06 -23.51 -19.63
N ASN A 189 6.25 -24.75 -20.12
CA ASN A 189 5.59 -25.24 -21.32
C ASN A 189 5.88 -24.44 -22.61
N VAL A 190 7.03 -23.82 -22.68
CA VAL A 190 7.47 -23.12 -23.89
C VAL A 190 7.84 -24.14 -24.95
N ASN A 191 7.24 -24.02 -26.13
CA ASN A 191 7.74 -24.76 -27.28
C ASN A 191 9.04 -24.08 -27.78
N ALA A 192 10.18 -24.58 -27.30
CA ALA A 192 11.50 -24.03 -27.62
C ALA A 192 11.84 -24.07 -29.13
N THR A 193 11.08 -24.82 -29.93
CA THR A 193 11.23 -24.83 -31.40
C THR A 193 10.61 -23.59 -32.03
N LEU A 194 9.62 -22.99 -31.37
CA LEU A 194 8.85 -21.85 -31.92
C LEU A 194 9.16 -20.52 -31.24
N PHE A 195 9.61 -20.57 -29.96
CA PHE A 195 9.80 -19.35 -29.17
C PHE A 195 11.14 -19.37 -28.42
N THR A 196 11.74 -18.22 -28.27
CA THR A 196 12.84 -17.96 -27.36
C THR A 196 12.29 -17.07 -26.22
N VAL A 197 12.54 -17.43 -24.97
CA VAL A 197 12.17 -16.66 -23.80
C VAL A 197 13.35 -15.82 -23.37
N VAL A 198 13.11 -14.52 -23.17
CA VAL A 198 14.08 -13.56 -22.62
C VAL A 198 13.42 -12.86 -21.44
N TYR A 199 14.14 -12.72 -20.36
CA TYR A 199 13.68 -12.03 -19.15
C TYR A 199 14.38 -10.68 -19.03
N ASP A 200 13.61 -9.61 -18.83
CA ASP A 200 14.19 -8.26 -18.65
C ASP A 200 14.89 -8.15 -17.29
N GLN A 201 14.40 -8.88 -16.27
CA GLN A 201 15.00 -8.94 -14.93
C GLN A 201 15.43 -10.37 -14.56
N PRO A 202 16.50 -10.90 -15.20
CA PRO A 202 16.90 -12.31 -14.97
C PRO A 202 17.35 -12.60 -13.54
N ASN A 203 17.81 -11.57 -12.81
CA ASN A 203 18.21 -11.65 -11.41
C ASN A 203 17.04 -11.42 -10.42
N GLY A 204 15.84 -11.13 -10.93
CA GLY A 204 14.66 -10.88 -10.13
C GLY A 204 14.55 -9.47 -9.57
N VAL A 205 13.45 -9.23 -8.84
CA VAL A 205 13.05 -7.94 -8.28
C VAL A 205 12.50 -8.09 -6.86
N GLU A 206 12.47 -6.99 -6.12
CA GLU A 206 11.77 -6.91 -4.82
C GLU A 206 10.26 -6.69 -5.01
N VAL A 207 9.47 -6.91 -3.95
CA VAL A 207 8.02 -6.65 -3.92
C VAL A 207 7.72 -5.19 -4.27
N GLY A 208 6.61 -4.96 -4.96
CA GLY A 208 6.23 -3.64 -5.47
C GLY A 208 6.77 -3.33 -6.87
N SER A 209 7.51 -4.26 -7.49
CA SER A 209 8.13 -4.10 -8.81
C SER A 209 7.37 -4.88 -9.90
N THR A 210 7.84 -4.73 -11.14
CA THR A 210 7.32 -5.45 -12.33
C THR A 210 8.35 -6.43 -12.83
N LEU A 211 7.91 -7.65 -13.16
CA LEU A 211 8.65 -8.69 -13.86
C LEU A 211 8.16 -8.82 -15.31
N SER A 212 9.05 -8.84 -16.27
CA SER A 212 8.73 -9.01 -17.67
C SER A 212 9.75 -9.86 -18.44
#